data_24df55d4c2b108d090ad336876a777ee
#
_entry.id   24df55d4c2b108d090ad336876a777ee
#
_cell.length_a   1.000
_cell.length_b   1.000
_cell.length_c   1.000
_cell.angle_alpha   90.00
_cell.angle_beta   90.00
_cell.angle_gamma   90.00
#
_symmetry.space_group_name_H-M   'P 1'
#
loop_
_entity.id
_entity.type
_entity.pdbx_description
1 polymer ?
#
loop_
_entity_poly.entity_id
_entity_poly.type
_entity_poly.pdbx_seq_one_letter_code
_entity_poly.pdbx_strand_id
1 'polypeptide(L)'
;MERRPYAIGIAAILGAALSWSTAGLLFKLIDLPPLKISLYRSLFSCLFLALVAGRGWREVRVSPGTLGVILSYAFTVDLFVIANKSTTAANAILLQSTAPIWVILFGALLERRRPRAADILAVGGALVGLLLVLAERVGPTGGRGNLVALTSGLCFGLMMIAMRRARATPLLHTLALGNLAAVLLALPWVWPDFALTGGQLFYLVLLGAGQLGVGYVLLTVAIRRLPALEVALFALLEPVLNPVWVFLARGERPGAMVMAGGAIVVLVIAFHALATARRYAGADR
;
A
#
# COMPACT_ATOMS: atom_id res chain seq x y z
N MET A 1 23.63 8.62 -5.09
CA MET A 1 22.82 8.36 -3.86
C MET A 1 23.66 7.46 -2.97
N GLU A 2 24.04 7.93 -1.78
CA GLU A 2 24.89 7.18 -0.87
C GLU A 2 24.26 5.82 -0.51
N ARG A 3 25.08 4.78 -0.34
CA ARG A 3 24.61 3.39 -0.04
C ARG A 3 23.77 3.29 1.23
N ARG A 4 24.13 4.05 2.27
CA ARG A 4 23.43 4.03 3.57
C ARG A 4 21.97 4.52 3.51
N PRO A 5 21.64 5.66 2.86
CA PRO A 5 20.25 6.08 2.70
C PRO A 5 19.38 5.12 1.88
N TYR A 6 19.96 4.47 0.87
CA TYR A 6 19.27 3.48 0.04
C TYR A 6 18.89 2.24 0.86
N ALA A 7 19.82 1.69 1.64
CA ALA A 7 19.56 0.53 2.51
C ALA A 7 18.48 0.83 3.57
N ILE A 8 18.49 2.03 4.16
CA ILE A 8 17.44 2.47 5.10
C ILE A 8 16.08 2.52 4.38
N GLY A 9 16.03 2.99 3.14
CA GLY A 9 14.83 3.01 2.33
C GLY A 9 14.26 1.61 2.09
N ILE A 10 15.12 0.64 1.73
CA ILE A 10 14.73 -0.76 1.56
C ILE A 10 14.21 -1.36 2.87
N ALA A 11 14.94 -1.20 3.97
CA ALA A 11 14.51 -1.71 5.27
C ALA A 11 13.14 -1.14 5.68
N ALA A 12 12.91 0.15 5.42
CA ALA A 12 11.65 0.80 5.71
C ALA A 12 10.50 0.24 4.88
N ILE A 13 10.67 0.03 3.56
CA ILE A 13 9.58 -0.51 2.73
C ILE A 13 9.33 -1.99 3.02
N LEU A 14 10.34 -2.77 3.37
CA LEU A 14 10.17 -4.15 3.83
C LEU A 14 9.35 -4.20 5.12
N GLY A 15 9.65 -3.33 6.08
CA GLY A 15 8.87 -3.19 7.30
C GLY A 15 7.44 -2.75 7.03
N ALA A 16 7.21 -1.85 6.08
CA ALA A 16 5.86 -1.44 5.66
C ALA A 16 5.09 -2.61 5.05
N ALA A 17 5.68 -3.37 4.13
CA ALA A 17 5.07 -4.54 3.52
C ALA A 17 4.74 -5.62 4.56
N LEU A 18 5.64 -5.84 5.54
CA LEU A 18 5.40 -6.74 6.66
C LEU A 18 4.21 -6.28 7.51
N SER A 19 4.14 -4.98 7.84
CA SER A 19 3.02 -4.41 8.59
C SER A 19 1.70 -4.57 7.82
N TRP A 20 1.67 -4.22 6.54
CA TRP A 20 0.46 -4.30 5.71
C TRP A 20 0.00 -5.74 5.48
N SER A 21 0.89 -6.70 5.35
CA SER A 21 0.55 -8.12 5.12
C SER A 21 -0.28 -8.75 6.25
N THR A 22 -0.32 -8.15 7.44
CA THR A 22 -1.16 -8.61 8.55
C THR A 22 -2.64 -8.25 8.38
N ALA A 23 -2.98 -7.36 7.44
CA ALA A 23 -4.35 -6.90 7.21
C ALA A 23 -5.34 -8.05 6.94
N GLY A 24 -4.95 -9.01 6.12
CA GLY A 24 -5.81 -10.14 5.75
C GLY A 24 -6.25 -10.99 6.96
N LEU A 25 -5.36 -11.16 7.93
CA LEU A 25 -5.68 -11.85 9.19
C LEU A 25 -6.63 -10.99 10.05
N LEU A 26 -6.30 -9.72 10.24
CA LEU A 26 -7.08 -8.80 11.09
C LEU A 26 -8.49 -8.56 10.53
N PHE A 27 -8.66 -8.41 9.22
CA PHE A 27 -9.98 -8.27 8.60
C PHE A 27 -10.91 -9.47 8.84
N LYS A 28 -10.35 -10.69 8.96
CA LYS A 28 -11.14 -11.89 9.24
C LYS A 28 -11.65 -11.94 10.69
N LEU A 29 -11.03 -11.19 11.59
CA LEU A 29 -11.41 -11.12 13.01
C LEU A 29 -12.45 -10.03 13.29
N ILE A 30 -12.80 -9.21 12.28
CA ILE A 30 -13.73 -8.09 12.43
C ILE A 30 -14.98 -8.35 11.59
N ASP A 31 -16.09 -8.60 12.26
CA ASP A 31 -17.40 -8.71 11.61
C ASP A 31 -18.13 -7.35 11.69
N LEU A 32 -17.82 -6.48 10.72
CA LEU A 32 -18.42 -5.15 10.57
C LEU A 32 -18.59 -4.82 9.08
N PRO A 33 -19.53 -3.90 8.74
CA PRO A 33 -19.65 -3.35 7.40
C PRO A 33 -18.34 -2.70 6.93
N PRO A 34 -18.02 -2.78 5.61
CA PRO A 34 -16.73 -2.31 5.07
C PRO A 34 -16.41 -0.87 5.41
N LEU A 35 -17.36 0.03 5.19
CA LEU A 35 -17.13 1.46 5.41
C LEU A 35 -17.02 1.80 6.91
N LYS A 36 -17.63 1.00 7.78
CA LYS A 36 -17.45 1.12 9.23
C LYS A 36 -16.03 0.71 9.64
N ILE A 37 -15.49 -0.37 9.05
CA ILE A 37 -14.08 -0.75 9.21
C ILE A 37 -13.16 0.35 8.67
N SER A 38 -13.43 0.88 7.46
CA SER A 38 -12.62 1.93 6.85
C SER A 38 -12.59 3.19 7.72
N LEU A 39 -13.74 3.62 8.23
CA LEU A 39 -13.87 4.79 9.10
C LEU A 39 -12.97 4.66 10.34
N TYR A 40 -13.17 3.60 11.12
CA TYR A 40 -12.42 3.44 12.38
C TYR A 40 -10.94 3.14 12.14
N ARG A 41 -10.60 2.32 11.14
CA ARG A 41 -9.22 2.07 10.74
C ARG A 41 -8.51 3.38 10.37
N SER A 42 -9.15 4.22 9.56
CA SER A 42 -8.59 5.52 9.17
C SER A 42 -8.57 6.50 10.35
N LEU A 43 -9.56 6.48 11.24
CA LEU A 43 -9.55 7.30 12.45
C LEU A 43 -8.35 6.97 13.34
N PHE A 44 -8.14 5.70 13.67
CA PHE A 44 -7.00 5.28 14.51
C PHE A 44 -5.66 5.50 13.83
N SER A 45 -5.59 5.33 12.50
CA SER A 45 -4.39 5.67 11.73
C SER A 45 -4.14 7.20 11.74
N CYS A 46 -5.18 8.01 11.58
CA CYS A 46 -5.09 9.47 11.68
C CYS A 46 -4.51 9.91 13.02
N LEU A 47 -5.09 9.42 14.11
CA LEU A 47 -4.64 9.74 15.47
C LEU A 47 -3.19 9.30 15.71
N PHE A 48 -2.84 8.08 15.29
CA PHE A 48 -1.48 7.57 15.41
C PHE A 48 -0.47 8.40 14.59
N LEU A 49 -0.77 8.68 13.33
CA LEU A 49 0.10 9.48 12.47
C LEU A 49 0.24 10.92 12.97
N ALA A 50 -0.85 11.51 13.49
CA ALA A 50 -0.83 12.83 14.10
C ALA A 50 0.07 12.87 15.34
N LEU A 51 0.00 11.83 16.17
CA LEU A 51 0.84 11.68 17.36
C LEU A 51 2.32 11.55 16.97
N VAL A 52 2.64 10.66 16.02
CA VAL A 52 4.02 10.44 15.55
C VAL A 52 4.58 11.66 14.81
N ALA A 53 3.74 12.36 14.05
CA ALA A 53 4.11 13.59 13.36
C ALA A 53 4.46 14.73 14.34
N GLY A 54 3.81 14.76 15.50
CA GLY A 54 4.07 15.74 16.55
C GLY A 54 3.74 17.18 16.13
N ARG A 55 4.67 18.09 16.46
CA ARG A 55 4.55 19.52 16.10
C ARG A 55 4.91 19.73 14.62
N GLY A 56 4.39 20.81 13.99
CA GLY A 56 4.70 21.13 12.59
C GLY A 56 3.48 21.22 11.68
N TRP A 57 2.27 21.14 12.24
CA TRP A 57 1.02 21.26 11.48
C TRP A 57 0.92 22.59 10.68
N ARG A 58 1.55 23.66 11.16
CA ARG A 58 1.61 24.96 10.48
C ARG A 58 2.45 24.93 9.20
N GLU A 59 3.31 23.94 9.03
CA GLU A 59 4.14 23.74 7.85
C GLU A 59 3.38 23.07 6.70
N VAL A 60 2.20 22.48 6.99
CA VAL A 60 1.34 21.89 5.98
C VAL A 60 0.68 22.99 5.17
N ARG A 61 1.19 23.22 3.98
CA ARG A 61 0.62 24.19 3.04
C ARG A 61 -0.35 23.46 2.09
N VAL A 62 -1.52 24.07 1.90
CA VAL A 62 -2.45 23.60 0.87
C VAL A 62 -1.86 23.92 -0.49
N SER A 63 -1.49 22.87 -1.21
CA SER A 63 -0.94 22.94 -2.56
C SER A 63 -1.54 21.81 -3.41
N PRO A 64 -1.50 21.89 -4.74
CA PRO A 64 -1.94 20.79 -5.58
C PRO A 64 -1.24 19.46 -5.25
N GLY A 65 0.05 19.50 -4.86
CA GLY A 65 0.80 18.32 -4.42
C GLY A 65 0.28 17.75 -3.10
N THR A 66 0.02 18.60 -2.11
CA THR A 66 -0.55 18.19 -0.82
C THR A 66 -1.94 17.60 -0.99
N LEU A 67 -2.82 18.27 -1.76
CA LEU A 67 -4.15 17.76 -2.09
C LEU A 67 -4.08 16.45 -2.86
N GLY A 68 -3.14 16.33 -3.80
CA GLY A 68 -2.90 15.09 -4.53
C GLY A 68 -2.57 13.90 -3.60
N VAL A 69 -1.74 14.11 -2.57
CA VAL A 69 -1.46 13.05 -1.57
C VAL A 69 -2.71 12.74 -0.75
N ILE A 70 -3.39 13.75 -0.22
CA ILE A 70 -4.57 13.59 0.65
C ILE A 70 -5.67 12.80 -0.07
N LEU A 71 -6.05 13.23 -1.28
CA LEU A 71 -7.15 12.63 -2.02
C LEU A 71 -6.78 11.23 -2.53
N SER A 72 -5.60 11.08 -3.13
CA SER A 72 -5.19 9.76 -3.62
C SER A 72 -5.04 8.74 -2.48
N TYR A 73 -4.58 9.16 -1.30
CA TYR A 73 -4.57 8.33 -0.10
C TYR A 73 -5.98 7.90 0.31
N ALA A 74 -6.89 8.87 0.53
CA ALA A 74 -8.24 8.60 0.99
C ALA A 74 -8.97 7.62 0.05
N PHE A 75 -8.92 7.88 -1.26
CA PHE A 75 -9.50 6.98 -2.24
C PHE A 75 -8.82 5.60 -2.26
N THR A 76 -7.49 5.53 -2.09
CA THR A 76 -6.78 4.24 -2.04
C THR A 76 -7.33 3.36 -0.92
N VAL A 77 -7.44 3.89 0.31
CA VAL A 77 -7.84 3.09 1.48
C VAL A 77 -9.33 2.74 1.47
N ASP A 78 -10.21 3.68 1.12
CA ASP A 78 -11.65 3.43 1.11
C ASP A 78 -12.07 2.50 -0.04
N LEU A 79 -11.57 2.75 -1.27
CA LEU A 79 -11.86 1.89 -2.41
C LEU A 79 -11.33 0.48 -2.22
N PHE A 80 -10.18 0.30 -1.55
CA PHE A 80 -9.67 -1.04 -1.24
C PHE A 80 -10.60 -1.82 -0.30
N VAL A 81 -11.12 -1.17 0.73
CA VAL A 81 -12.08 -1.80 1.66
C VAL A 81 -13.39 -2.13 0.94
N ILE A 82 -13.91 -1.21 0.12
CA ILE A 82 -15.11 -1.44 -0.70
C ILE A 82 -14.89 -2.61 -1.67
N ALA A 83 -13.74 -2.64 -2.36
CA ALA A 83 -13.39 -3.71 -3.30
C ALA A 83 -13.38 -5.07 -2.62
N ASN A 84 -12.73 -5.19 -1.45
CA ASN A 84 -12.67 -6.46 -0.70
C ASN A 84 -14.04 -7.05 -0.34
N LYS A 85 -15.08 -6.22 -0.29
CA LYS A 85 -16.46 -6.66 -0.02
C LYS A 85 -17.31 -6.80 -1.28
N SER A 86 -16.87 -6.22 -2.41
CA SER A 86 -17.61 -6.23 -3.68
C SER A 86 -17.09 -7.25 -4.69
N THR A 87 -15.90 -7.82 -4.44
CA THR A 87 -15.30 -8.91 -5.21
C THR A 87 -14.58 -9.88 -4.27
N THR A 88 -13.85 -10.88 -4.80
CA THR A 88 -13.01 -11.72 -3.96
C THR A 88 -11.83 -10.93 -3.40
N ALA A 89 -11.40 -11.25 -2.17
CA ALA A 89 -10.21 -10.61 -1.60
C ALA A 89 -8.97 -10.78 -2.50
N ALA A 90 -8.88 -11.91 -3.21
CA ALA A 90 -7.80 -12.17 -4.17
C ALA A 90 -7.85 -11.20 -5.37
N ASN A 91 -9.04 -10.99 -5.96
CA ASN A 91 -9.20 -10.02 -7.05
C ASN A 91 -8.88 -8.60 -6.56
N ALA A 92 -9.38 -8.22 -5.38
CA ALA A 92 -9.12 -6.90 -4.81
C ALA A 92 -7.61 -6.65 -4.62
N ILE A 93 -6.89 -7.60 -4.05
CA ILE A 93 -5.44 -7.51 -3.85
C ILE A 93 -4.70 -7.49 -5.19
N LEU A 94 -5.03 -8.41 -6.11
CA LEU A 94 -4.37 -8.49 -7.42
C LEU A 94 -4.52 -7.18 -8.21
N LEU A 95 -5.74 -6.64 -8.27
CA LEU A 95 -6.02 -5.43 -9.06
C LEU A 95 -5.46 -4.17 -8.40
N GLN A 96 -5.46 -4.07 -7.08
CA GLN A 96 -4.74 -3.00 -6.38
C GLN A 96 -3.23 -3.10 -6.60
N SER A 97 -2.68 -4.31 -6.68
CA SER A 97 -1.26 -4.57 -6.94
C SER A 97 -0.80 -4.17 -8.35
N THR A 98 -1.70 -3.67 -9.20
CA THR A 98 -1.33 -3.00 -10.46
C THR A 98 -0.71 -1.60 -10.25
N ALA A 99 -0.63 -1.10 -9.02
CA ALA A 99 -0.04 0.20 -8.70
C ALA A 99 1.31 0.50 -9.38
N PRO A 100 2.27 -0.46 -9.50
CA PRO A 100 3.52 -0.22 -10.24
C PRO A 100 3.31 0.13 -11.72
N ILE A 101 2.28 -0.41 -12.39
CA ILE A 101 1.93 -0.05 -13.78
C ILE A 101 1.59 1.44 -13.85
N TRP A 102 0.76 1.91 -12.93
CA TRP A 102 0.34 3.31 -12.87
C TRP A 102 1.50 4.23 -12.54
N VAL A 103 2.44 3.78 -11.66
CA VAL A 103 3.67 4.53 -11.38
C VAL A 103 4.54 4.69 -12.63
N ILE A 104 4.68 3.64 -13.45
CA ILE A 104 5.41 3.73 -14.73
C ILE A 104 4.68 4.67 -15.69
N LEU A 105 3.38 4.47 -15.89
CA LEU A 105 2.60 5.23 -16.86
C LEU A 105 2.57 6.73 -16.53
N PHE A 106 2.17 7.08 -15.31
CA PHE A 106 2.11 8.48 -14.90
C PHE A 106 3.48 9.08 -14.63
N GLY A 107 4.47 8.27 -14.18
CA GLY A 107 5.85 8.72 -14.08
C GLY A 107 6.40 9.11 -15.45
N ALA A 108 6.16 8.30 -16.48
CA ALA A 108 6.55 8.61 -17.86
C ALA A 108 5.85 9.87 -18.38
N LEU A 109 4.52 9.98 -18.17
CA LEU A 109 3.73 11.11 -18.64
C LEU A 109 4.10 12.42 -17.94
N LEU A 110 4.22 12.39 -16.61
CA LEU A 110 4.44 13.58 -15.80
C LEU A 110 5.90 14.04 -15.75
N GLU A 111 6.85 13.10 -15.86
CA GLU A 111 8.29 13.38 -15.84
C GLU A 111 8.90 13.40 -17.24
N ARG A 112 8.11 13.11 -18.28
CA ARG A 112 8.54 12.98 -19.69
C ARG A 112 9.74 12.04 -19.86
N ARG A 113 9.84 11.02 -19.02
CA ARG A 113 10.91 10.00 -19.07
C ARG A 113 10.36 8.71 -19.63
N ARG A 114 11.07 8.14 -20.60
CA ARG A 114 10.74 6.81 -21.12
C ARG A 114 11.02 5.76 -20.04
N PRO A 115 10.07 4.85 -19.76
CA PRO A 115 10.31 3.73 -18.86
C PRO A 115 11.42 2.84 -19.43
N ARG A 116 12.23 2.29 -18.58
CA ARG A 116 13.31 1.38 -18.98
C ARG A 116 12.74 -0.02 -19.20
N ALA A 117 13.32 -0.79 -20.12
CA ALA A 117 12.92 -2.18 -20.32
C ALA A 117 13.01 -3.00 -19.03
N ALA A 118 14.03 -2.75 -18.20
CA ALA A 118 14.18 -3.41 -16.90
C ALA A 118 13.02 -3.11 -15.94
N ASP A 119 12.48 -1.89 -15.97
CA ASP A 119 11.34 -1.49 -15.12
C ASP A 119 10.06 -2.22 -15.58
N ILE A 120 9.85 -2.29 -16.90
CA ILE A 120 8.70 -3.00 -17.51
C ILE A 120 8.78 -4.50 -17.22
N LEU A 121 9.96 -5.11 -17.41
CA LEU A 121 10.19 -6.52 -17.13
C LEU A 121 10.00 -6.85 -15.65
N ALA A 122 10.45 -5.98 -14.74
CA ALA A 122 10.27 -6.17 -13.31
C ALA A 122 8.78 -6.13 -12.92
N VAL A 123 8.03 -5.14 -13.43
CA VAL A 123 6.59 -5.06 -13.16
C VAL A 123 5.86 -6.24 -13.76
N GLY A 124 6.14 -6.60 -15.01
CA GLY A 124 5.53 -7.76 -15.69
C GLY A 124 5.81 -9.07 -14.95
N GLY A 125 7.06 -9.32 -14.60
CA GLY A 125 7.47 -10.52 -13.85
C GLY A 125 6.84 -10.60 -12.46
N ALA A 126 6.80 -9.47 -11.74
CA ALA A 126 6.16 -9.42 -10.43
C ALA A 126 4.65 -9.68 -10.50
N LEU A 127 3.97 -9.15 -11.52
CA LEU A 127 2.54 -9.42 -11.73
C LEU A 127 2.26 -10.87 -12.12
N VAL A 128 3.12 -11.49 -12.94
CA VAL A 128 3.02 -12.93 -13.24
C VAL A 128 3.19 -13.76 -11.97
N GLY A 129 4.20 -13.47 -11.16
CA GLY A 129 4.38 -14.13 -9.87
C GLY A 129 3.18 -13.95 -8.95
N LEU A 130 2.61 -12.74 -8.87
CA LEU A 130 1.43 -12.47 -8.06
C LEU A 130 0.17 -13.18 -8.59
N LEU A 131 0.01 -13.29 -9.90
CA LEU A 131 -1.05 -14.10 -10.52
C LEU A 131 -0.96 -15.55 -10.06
N LEU A 132 0.23 -16.14 -10.01
CA LEU A 132 0.43 -17.50 -9.49
C LEU A 132 0.08 -17.62 -8.01
N VAL A 133 0.50 -16.63 -7.17
CA VAL A 133 0.14 -16.62 -5.73
C VAL A 133 -1.37 -16.63 -5.52
N LEU A 134 -2.12 -15.96 -6.37
CA LEU A 134 -3.55 -15.75 -6.22
C LEU A 134 -4.41 -16.62 -7.15
N ALA A 135 -3.80 -17.40 -8.05
CA ALA A 135 -4.48 -18.13 -9.13
C ALA A 135 -5.68 -18.97 -8.68
N GLU A 136 -5.55 -19.67 -7.55
CA GLU A 136 -6.60 -20.52 -7.01
C GLU A 136 -7.77 -19.73 -6.37
N ARG A 137 -7.57 -18.44 -6.13
CA ARG A 137 -8.52 -17.57 -5.40
C ARG A 137 -9.10 -16.47 -6.27
N VAL A 138 -8.53 -16.24 -7.46
CA VAL A 138 -9.06 -15.29 -8.46
C VAL A 138 -10.30 -15.90 -9.09
N GLY A 139 -11.40 -15.15 -9.10
CA GLY A 139 -12.66 -15.60 -9.69
C GLY A 139 -13.22 -14.61 -10.72
N PRO A 140 -14.10 -15.08 -11.62
CA PRO A 140 -14.71 -14.23 -12.65
C PRO A 140 -15.79 -13.30 -12.12
N THR A 141 -16.16 -13.44 -10.84
CA THR A 141 -17.27 -12.70 -10.22
C THR A 141 -16.85 -11.29 -9.78
N GLY A 142 -17.81 -10.39 -9.69
CA GLY A 142 -17.62 -9.08 -9.05
C GLY A 142 -17.09 -7.98 -9.98
N GLY A 143 -17.56 -7.88 -11.22
CA GLY A 143 -17.07 -6.90 -12.19
C GLY A 143 -17.00 -5.46 -11.68
N ARG A 144 -18.01 -5.00 -10.93
CA ARG A 144 -17.99 -3.67 -10.28
C ARG A 144 -16.91 -3.59 -9.19
N GLY A 145 -16.78 -4.62 -8.35
CA GLY A 145 -15.75 -4.69 -7.32
C GLY A 145 -14.33 -4.74 -7.91
N ASN A 146 -14.15 -5.42 -9.05
CA ASN A 146 -12.90 -5.44 -9.78
C ASN A 146 -12.51 -4.06 -10.30
N LEU A 147 -13.46 -3.28 -10.84
CA LEU A 147 -13.22 -1.92 -11.27
C LEU A 147 -12.83 -1.01 -10.08
N VAL A 148 -13.51 -1.15 -8.94
CA VAL A 148 -13.18 -0.42 -7.71
C VAL A 148 -11.77 -0.77 -7.24
N ALA A 149 -11.38 -2.05 -7.28
CA ALA A 149 -10.04 -2.50 -6.92
C ALA A 149 -8.96 -1.93 -7.85
N LEU A 150 -9.21 -1.94 -9.15
CA LEU A 150 -8.30 -1.34 -10.15
C LEU A 150 -8.14 0.17 -9.93
N THR A 151 -9.24 0.86 -9.62
CA THR A 151 -9.23 2.30 -9.28
C THR A 151 -8.45 2.54 -7.98
N SER A 152 -8.56 1.67 -6.98
CA SER A 152 -7.73 1.73 -5.78
C SER A 152 -6.24 1.60 -6.12
N GLY A 153 -5.86 0.67 -7.00
CA GLY A 153 -4.49 0.51 -7.49
C GLY A 153 -3.97 1.74 -8.24
N LEU A 154 -4.82 2.35 -9.07
CA LEU A 154 -4.53 3.64 -9.72
C LEU A 154 -4.25 4.73 -8.68
N CYS A 155 -5.14 4.90 -7.70
CA CYS A 155 -4.97 5.90 -6.64
C CYS A 155 -3.70 5.64 -5.82
N PHE A 156 -3.37 4.38 -5.54
CA PHE A 156 -2.15 4.01 -4.83
C PHE A 156 -0.88 4.38 -5.62
N GLY A 157 -0.85 4.12 -6.92
CA GLY A 157 0.23 4.57 -7.79
C GLY A 157 0.36 6.10 -7.85
N LEU A 158 -0.75 6.81 -8.00
CA LEU A 158 -0.79 8.28 -7.98
C LEU A 158 -0.33 8.85 -6.64
N MET A 159 -0.73 8.24 -5.53
CA MET A 159 -0.28 8.62 -4.19
C MET A 159 1.25 8.52 -4.06
N MET A 160 1.87 7.44 -4.53
CA MET A 160 3.32 7.28 -4.48
C MET A 160 4.06 8.36 -5.29
N ILE A 161 3.53 8.70 -6.47
CA ILE A 161 4.07 9.78 -7.30
C ILE A 161 3.89 11.14 -6.61
N ALA A 162 2.69 11.40 -6.09
CA ALA A 162 2.39 12.65 -5.37
C ALA A 162 3.30 12.83 -4.14
N MET A 163 3.45 11.77 -3.31
CA MET A 163 4.36 11.78 -2.16
C MET A 163 5.82 12.03 -2.56
N ARG A 164 6.25 11.44 -3.68
CA ARG A 164 7.60 11.64 -4.20
C ARG A 164 7.85 13.06 -4.66
N ARG A 165 6.84 13.70 -5.24
CA ARG A 165 6.90 15.10 -5.71
C ARG A 165 6.76 16.10 -4.55
N ALA A 166 5.95 15.78 -3.56
CA ALA A 166 5.71 16.62 -2.39
C ALA A 166 6.82 16.53 -1.34
N ARG A 167 8.10 16.53 -1.76
CA ARG A 167 9.27 16.32 -0.86
C ARG A 167 9.40 17.39 0.22
N ALA A 168 9.00 18.64 -0.08
CA ALA A 168 9.05 19.75 0.86
C ALA A 168 7.87 19.75 1.85
N THR A 169 6.88 18.84 1.66
CA THR A 169 5.70 18.77 2.50
C THR A 169 5.94 17.82 3.67
N PRO A 170 5.43 18.11 4.87
CA PRO A 170 5.50 17.20 6.02
C PRO A 170 4.56 16.02 5.80
N LEU A 171 5.08 14.93 5.18
CA LEU A 171 4.29 13.80 4.67
C LEU A 171 3.45 13.11 5.74
N LEU A 172 3.95 12.97 6.99
CA LEU A 172 3.17 12.33 8.06
C LEU A 172 1.90 13.12 8.39
N HIS A 173 2.01 14.44 8.48
CA HIS A 173 0.85 15.31 8.69
C HIS A 173 -0.12 15.23 7.50
N THR A 174 0.42 15.21 6.28
CA THR A 174 -0.38 15.10 5.06
C THR A 174 -1.13 13.77 4.98
N LEU A 175 -0.49 12.66 5.40
CA LEU A 175 -1.14 11.35 5.48
C LEU A 175 -2.16 11.26 6.62
N ALA A 176 -1.93 11.94 7.74
CA ALA A 176 -2.96 12.08 8.78
C ALA A 176 -4.20 12.80 8.25
N LEU A 177 -4.02 13.89 7.48
CA LEU A 177 -5.12 14.57 6.78
C LEU A 177 -5.77 13.68 5.71
N GLY A 178 -5.02 12.83 5.02
CA GLY A 178 -5.55 11.84 4.10
C GLY A 178 -6.44 10.81 4.80
N ASN A 179 -6.02 10.33 5.98
CA ASN A 179 -6.87 9.48 6.82
C ASN A 179 -8.12 10.20 7.31
N LEU A 180 -7.99 11.48 7.71
CA LEU A 180 -9.17 12.28 8.08
C LEU A 180 -10.13 12.44 6.90
N ALA A 181 -9.61 12.65 5.68
CA ALA A 181 -10.44 12.69 4.48
C ALA A 181 -11.17 11.35 4.24
N ALA A 182 -10.49 10.21 4.42
CA ALA A 182 -11.12 8.89 4.34
C ALA A 182 -12.22 8.71 5.39
N VAL A 183 -12.00 9.15 6.63
CA VAL A 183 -13.03 9.16 7.67
C VAL A 183 -14.25 9.97 7.23
N LEU A 184 -14.03 11.18 6.71
CA LEU A 184 -15.12 12.06 6.26
C LEU A 184 -15.88 11.48 5.07
N LEU A 185 -15.21 10.80 4.14
CA LEU A 185 -15.84 10.11 3.01
C LEU A 185 -16.69 8.92 3.47
N ALA A 186 -16.23 8.15 4.45
CA ALA A 186 -16.96 7.00 4.97
C ALA A 186 -18.10 7.37 5.93
N LEU A 187 -18.02 8.54 6.57
CA LEU A 187 -18.93 8.99 7.65
C LEU A 187 -20.43 8.93 7.28
N PRO A 188 -20.88 9.41 6.09
CA PRO A 188 -22.30 9.40 5.74
C PRO A 188 -22.92 8.00 5.71
N TRP A 189 -22.09 6.98 5.42
CA TRP A 189 -22.51 5.58 5.29
C TRP A 189 -22.53 4.83 6.63
N VAL A 190 -21.89 5.40 7.65
CA VAL A 190 -21.81 4.82 9.00
C VAL A 190 -22.81 5.47 9.95
N TRP A 191 -23.22 6.72 9.67
CA TRP A 191 -24.20 7.47 10.46
C TRP A 191 -25.58 6.79 10.42
N PRO A 192 -26.29 6.63 11.59
CA PRO A 192 -25.85 6.97 12.96
C PRO A 192 -25.24 5.79 13.75
N ASP A 193 -24.92 4.66 13.12
CA ASP A 193 -24.47 3.44 13.80
C ASP A 193 -22.95 3.45 14.06
N PHE A 194 -22.57 3.99 15.21
CA PHE A 194 -21.18 4.02 15.69
C PHE A 194 -20.86 2.95 16.73
N ALA A 195 -21.82 2.08 17.09
CA ALA A 195 -21.62 1.10 18.15
C ALA A 195 -20.50 0.10 17.83
N LEU A 196 -19.63 -0.17 18.79
CA LEU A 196 -18.57 -1.15 18.73
C LEU A 196 -18.55 -1.99 20.01
N THR A 197 -18.19 -3.26 19.87
CA THR A 197 -17.79 -4.09 21.01
C THR A 197 -16.33 -3.83 21.39
N GLY A 198 -15.94 -4.16 22.65
CA GLY A 198 -14.54 -4.01 23.06
C GLY A 198 -13.55 -4.80 22.20
N GLY A 199 -13.93 -6.00 21.75
CA GLY A 199 -13.11 -6.81 20.85
C GLY A 199 -12.94 -6.17 19.47
N GLN A 200 -14.03 -5.63 18.89
CA GLN A 200 -13.96 -4.90 17.61
C GLN A 200 -13.07 -3.66 17.73
N LEU A 201 -13.21 -2.90 18.82
CA LEU A 201 -12.38 -1.73 19.07
C LEU A 201 -10.90 -2.10 19.13
N PHE A 202 -10.52 -3.16 19.85
CA PHE A 202 -9.15 -3.64 19.95
C PHE A 202 -8.56 -3.96 18.56
N TYR A 203 -9.26 -4.76 17.75
CA TYR A 203 -8.77 -5.11 16.42
C TYR A 203 -8.74 -3.92 15.46
N LEU A 204 -9.66 -2.98 15.58
CA LEU A 204 -9.68 -1.75 14.77
C LEU A 204 -8.50 -0.84 15.13
N VAL A 205 -8.12 -0.75 16.39
CA VAL A 205 -6.91 -0.02 16.82
C VAL A 205 -5.66 -0.69 16.25
N LEU A 206 -5.54 -2.02 16.34
CA LEU A 206 -4.43 -2.75 15.74
C LEU A 206 -4.37 -2.54 14.23
N LEU A 207 -5.53 -2.60 13.57
CA LEU A 207 -5.63 -2.41 12.12
C LEU A 207 -5.32 -0.96 11.70
N GLY A 208 -5.77 0.04 12.47
CA GLY A 208 -5.54 1.46 12.18
C GLY A 208 -4.15 1.93 12.55
N ALA A 209 -3.77 1.84 13.81
CA ALA A 209 -2.49 2.34 14.30
C ALA A 209 -1.34 1.38 13.95
N GLY A 210 -1.50 0.08 14.23
CA GLY A 210 -0.45 -0.92 14.02
C GLY A 210 -0.21 -1.21 12.54
N GLN A 211 -1.23 -1.74 11.86
CA GLN A 211 -1.08 -2.20 10.47
C GLN A 211 -0.97 -1.01 9.49
N LEU A 212 -1.91 -0.08 9.53
CA LEU A 212 -1.95 1.04 8.57
C LEU A 212 -0.97 2.14 8.98
N GLY A 213 -1.05 2.64 10.22
CA GLY A 213 -0.26 3.77 10.70
C GLY A 213 1.24 3.50 10.66
N VAL A 214 1.72 2.40 11.26
CA VAL A 214 3.14 2.02 11.23
C VAL A 214 3.62 1.82 9.79
N GLY A 215 2.84 1.12 8.95
CA GLY A 215 3.17 0.93 7.55
C GLY A 215 3.39 2.24 6.80
N TYR A 216 2.54 3.24 7.03
CA TYR A 216 2.67 4.55 6.38
C TYR A 216 3.79 5.43 6.96
N VAL A 217 4.13 5.30 8.25
CA VAL A 217 5.35 5.91 8.79
C VAL A 217 6.57 5.38 8.03
N LEU A 218 6.67 4.06 7.90
CA LEU A 218 7.76 3.41 7.18
C LEU A 218 7.76 3.75 5.68
N LEU A 219 6.59 3.82 5.06
CA LEU A 219 6.46 4.29 3.67
C LEU A 219 7.00 5.71 3.49
N THR A 220 6.75 6.63 4.42
CA THR A 220 7.30 8.00 4.31
C THR A 220 8.83 8.02 4.36
N VAL A 221 9.43 7.12 5.12
CA VAL A 221 10.88 6.93 5.15
C VAL A 221 11.39 6.38 3.82
N ALA A 222 10.71 5.38 3.27
CA ALA A 222 11.09 4.73 2.03
C ALA A 222 10.95 5.65 0.81
N ILE A 223 9.79 6.31 0.63
CA ILE A 223 9.48 7.11 -0.56
C ILE A 223 10.40 8.34 -0.71
N ARG A 224 10.98 8.81 0.40
CA ARG A 224 11.99 9.88 0.37
C ARG A 224 13.37 9.39 -0.08
N ARG A 225 13.64 8.10 0.02
CA ARG A 225 14.95 7.48 -0.22
C ARG A 225 15.02 6.62 -1.47
N LEU A 226 13.88 6.07 -1.91
CA LEU A 226 13.78 5.18 -3.05
C LEU A 226 12.99 5.83 -4.19
N PRO A 227 13.20 5.42 -5.45
CA PRO A 227 12.30 5.72 -6.55
C PRO A 227 10.88 5.21 -6.26
N ALA A 228 9.84 5.92 -6.73
CA ALA A 228 8.46 5.52 -6.51
C ALA A 228 8.13 4.12 -7.05
N LEU A 229 8.73 3.75 -8.19
CA LEU A 229 8.57 2.41 -8.76
C LEU A 229 9.14 1.32 -7.86
N GLU A 230 10.32 1.52 -7.26
CA GLU A 230 10.87 0.55 -6.32
C GLU A 230 9.98 0.38 -5.10
N VAL A 231 9.49 1.49 -4.53
CA VAL A 231 8.56 1.45 -3.41
C VAL A 231 7.31 0.67 -3.80
N ALA A 232 6.76 0.89 -5.00
CA ALA A 232 5.59 0.17 -5.49
C ALA A 232 5.86 -1.33 -5.71
N LEU A 233 7.04 -1.69 -6.23
CA LEU A 233 7.45 -3.09 -6.40
C LEU A 233 7.61 -3.80 -5.06
N PHE A 234 8.30 -3.18 -4.09
CA PHE A 234 8.45 -3.77 -2.75
C PHE A 234 7.11 -3.93 -2.03
N ALA A 235 6.13 -3.05 -2.28
CA ALA A 235 4.79 -3.19 -1.73
C ALA A 235 4.10 -4.49 -2.18
N LEU A 236 4.48 -5.08 -3.34
CA LEU A 236 3.98 -6.38 -3.80
C LEU A 236 4.41 -7.56 -2.92
N LEU A 237 5.31 -7.35 -1.95
CA LEU A 237 5.61 -8.36 -0.95
C LEU A 237 4.46 -8.55 0.06
N GLU A 238 3.59 -7.57 0.23
CA GLU A 238 2.40 -7.68 1.10
C GLU A 238 1.56 -8.94 0.78
N PRO A 239 1.04 -9.12 -0.46
CA PRO A 239 0.26 -10.32 -0.80
C PRO A 239 1.07 -11.62 -0.77
N VAL A 240 2.38 -11.57 -0.97
CA VAL A 240 3.27 -12.74 -0.86
C VAL A 240 3.47 -13.18 0.59
N LEU A 241 3.52 -12.23 1.52
CA LEU A 241 3.65 -12.51 2.95
C LEU A 241 2.34 -12.98 3.61
N ASN A 242 1.19 -12.67 3.04
CA ASN A 242 -0.11 -13.01 3.61
C ASN A 242 -0.29 -14.54 3.85
N PRO A 243 0.04 -15.45 2.90
CA PRO A 243 0.00 -16.90 3.14
C PRO A 243 0.91 -17.36 4.29
N VAL A 244 2.01 -16.67 4.55
CA VAL A 244 2.93 -16.98 5.66
C VAL A 244 2.20 -16.82 7.00
N TRP A 245 1.43 -15.74 7.17
CA TRP A 245 0.64 -15.52 8.38
C TRP A 245 -0.44 -16.58 8.58
N VAL A 246 -1.09 -17.01 7.50
CA VAL A 246 -2.10 -18.08 7.55
C VAL A 246 -1.45 -19.40 7.95
N PHE A 247 -0.27 -19.72 7.42
CA PHE A 247 0.50 -20.91 7.83
C PHE A 247 0.87 -20.86 9.31
N LEU A 248 1.41 -19.74 9.79
CA LEU A 248 1.81 -19.59 11.20
C LEU A 248 0.62 -19.62 12.16
N ALA A 249 -0.53 -19.09 11.76
CA ALA A 249 -1.71 -19.00 12.62
C ALA A 249 -2.57 -20.28 12.60
N ARG A 250 -2.57 -21.05 11.49
CA ARG A 250 -3.48 -22.18 11.26
C ARG A 250 -2.80 -23.48 10.86
N GLY A 251 -1.49 -23.48 10.64
CA GLY A 251 -0.73 -24.64 10.15
C GLY A 251 -1.02 -25.01 8.68
N GLU A 252 -1.80 -24.21 7.95
CA GLU A 252 -2.16 -24.47 6.56
C GLU A 252 -0.95 -24.21 5.66
N ARG A 253 -0.39 -25.25 5.05
CA ARG A 253 0.78 -25.13 4.15
C ARG A 253 0.39 -24.44 2.85
N PRO A 254 1.16 -23.41 2.39
CA PRO A 254 0.94 -22.80 1.09
C PRO A 254 1.10 -23.84 -0.04
N GLY A 255 0.22 -23.79 -1.03
CA GLY A 255 0.31 -24.65 -2.22
C GLY A 255 1.55 -24.35 -3.07
N ALA A 256 1.90 -25.26 -3.96
CA ALA A 256 3.09 -25.14 -4.82
C ALA A 256 3.05 -23.88 -5.70
N MET A 257 1.88 -23.49 -6.22
CA MET A 257 1.73 -22.25 -7.01
C MET A 257 1.99 -21.00 -6.17
N VAL A 258 1.52 -20.99 -4.92
CA VAL A 258 1.78 -19.88 -3.98
C VAL A 258 3.28 -19.73 -3.70
N MET A 259 3.96 -20.85 -3.47
CA MET A 259 5.42 -20.90 -3.25
C MET A 259 6.19 -20.42 -4.49
N ALA A 260 5.86 -20.96 -5.68
CA ALA A 260 6.52 -20.58 -6.92
C ALA A 260 6.28 -19.11 -7.28
N GLY A 261 5.03 -18.63 -7.19
CA GLY A 261 4.68 -17.25 -7.47
C GLY A 261 5.36 -16.27 -6.51
N GLY A 262 5.37 -16.60 -5.20
CA GLY A 262 6.06 -15.81 -4.19
C GLY A 262 7.57 -15.73 -4.45
N ALA A 263 8.20 -16.85 -4.81
CA ALA A 263 9.62 -16.87 -5.19
C ALA A 263 9.90 -15.97 -6.41
N ILE A 264 9.05 -16.02 -7.45
CA ILE A 264 9.17 -15.15 -8.63
C ILE A 264 9.12 -13.68 -8.23
N VAL A 265 8.13 -13.28 -7.40
CA VAL A 265 7.99 -11.87 -6.95
C VAL A 265 9.25 -11.43 -6.19
N VAL A 266 9.72 -12.24 -5.24
CA VAL A 266 10.92 -11.93 -4.45
C VAL A 266 12.17 -11.81 -5.33
N LEU A 267 12.38 -12.75 -6.25
CA LEU A 267 13.54 -12.74 -7.16
C LEU A 267 13.52 -11.51 -8.08
N VAL A 268 12.37 -11.19 -8.66
CA VAL A 268 12.23 -10.01 -9.54
C VAL A 268 12.52 -8.72 -8.79
N ILE A 269 11.98 -8.56 -7.58
CA ILE A 269 12.21 -7.38 -6.74
C ILE A 269 13.69 -7.29 -6.35
N ALA A 270 14.28 -8.39 -5.91
CA ALA A 270 15.69 -8.45 -5.53
C ALA A 270 16.61 -8.10 -6.72
N PHE A 271 16.35 -8.68 -7.90
CA PHE A 271 17.12 -8.39 -9.11
C PHE A 271 17.01 -6.92 -9.52
N HIS A 272 15.79 -6.36 -9.53
CA HIS A 272 15.56 -4.96 -9.86
C HIS A 272 16.27 -4.03 -8.87
N ALA A 273 16.18 -4.30 -7.57
CA ALA A 273 16.85 -3.53 -6.52
C ALA A 273 18.38 -3.57 -6.64
N LEU A 274 18.96 -4.77 -6.91
CA LEU A 274 20.40 -4.92 -7.14
C LEU A 274 20.86 -4.18 -8.39
N ALA A 275 20.09 -4.25 -9.49
CA ALA A 275 20.42 -3.53 -10.72
C ALA A 275 20.38 -2.01 -10.50
N THR A 276 19.44 -1.52 -9.72
CA THR A 276 19.31 -0.10 -9.37
C THR A 276 20.43 0.33 -8.43
N ALA A 277 20.76 -0.45 -7.40
CA ALA A 277 21.84 -0.15 -6.47
C ALA A 277 23.21 -0.05 -7.16
N ARG A 278 23.50 -0.96 -8.13
CA ARG A 278 24.74 -0.92 -8.93
C ARG A 278 24.85 0.37 -9.76
N ARG A 279 23.75 0.86 -10.30
CA ARG A 279 23.73 2.11 -11.09
C ARG A 279 24.05 3.33 -10.22
N TYR A 280 23.51 3.40 -9.00
CA TYR A 280 23.83 4.48 -8.07
C TYR A 280 25.30 4.42 -7.62
N ALA A 281 25.85 3.22 -7.43
CA ALA A 281 27.26 3.06 -7.06
C ALA A 281 28.23 3.39 -8.22
N GLY A 282 27.80 3.25 -9.48
CA GLY A 282 28.59 3.59 -10.67
C GLY A 282 28.54 5.07 -11.06
N ALA A 283 27.53 5.81 -10.61
CA ALA A 283 27.40 7.25 -10.88
C ALA A 283 28.24 8.13 -9.93
N ASP A 284 28.76 7.55 -8.86
CA ASP A 284 29.65 8.20 -7.89
C ASP A 284 31.15 7.99 -8.22
N ARG A 285 31.48 7.37 -9.36
CA ARG A 285 32.82 7.22 -9.94
C ARG A 285 32.98 8.10 -11.17
#